data_71cd63cd5799a5573bf97681b2837efd
#
_entry.id   71cd63cd5799a5573bf97681b2837efd
#
_cell.length_a   1.000
_cell.length_b   1.000
_cell.length_c   1.000
_cell.angle_alpha   90.00
_cell.angle_beta   90.00
_cell.angle_gamma   90.00
#
_symmetry.space_group_name_H-M   'P 1'
#
loop_
_entity.id
_entity.type
_entity.pdbx_description
1 polymer ?
#
loop_
_entity_poly.entity_id
_entity_poly.type
_entity_poly.pdbx_seq_one_letter_code
_entity_poly.pdbx_strand_id
1 'polypeptide(L)'
;SKAVTPEVSQADIKDSFDAKGAKLEVLTNRTDRKEDGKLDALTDKFEEAYNCTVEYTAYKDYDTDVATRMGTDDYGDVLCIPSSLKLEELPTYFVSLGTYDEFKDTYRWSDKKMTADGNVYGLAVGGTATGVLYNKKIWEQAGITETPKTPDEFLADLQLIKDNTDAIPYYTNFKDASWTITQWQNLVISAAGGADAENKLLQDKSDLFVEGNGYYEVYKLMYDLFSKPDLLEEDHANTEWESSKVWFGEGKIATMVMGSWAVSQFMEKAENPDDIGYMPVPITAADGKVYAEEGPDYTLGVSANSKNQDLAKAYVEWFVSDSGFSEQEGMISTVQNKELPSTLSGFKDAVFFEKAVCPDDLVGKFDEIDKESGVGVWQGDEDNFKIKLAEAAFAGKGDDGFNEIIADVNKKWAAARDKVLG
;
A
#
# COMPACT_ATOMS: atom_id res chain seq x y z
N SER A 1 32.29 -9.99 4.15
CA SER A 1 30.89 -9.72 4.40
C SER A 1 30.29 -10.92 5.12
N LYS A 2 29.62 -10.71 6.24
CA LYS A 2 28.84 -11.78 6.87
C LYS A 2 27.75 -12.18 5.88
N ALA A 3 27.63 -13.49 5.62
CA ALA A 3 26.51 -14.00 4.82
C ALA A 3 25.19 -13.58 5.49
N VAL A 4 24.33 -12.91 4.73
CA VAL A 4 22.98 -12.59 5.18
C VAL A 4 22.17 -13.87 5.11
N THR A 5 21.48 -14.22 6.18
CA THR A 5 20.56 -15.36 6.21
C THR A 5 19.14 -14.84 6.18
N PRO A 6 18.19 -15.54 5.50
CA PRO A 6 16.79 -15.18 5.54
C PRO A 6 16.26 -15.21 6.99
N GLU A 7 15.58 -14.14 7.39
CA GLU A 7 14.94 -14.05 8.70
C GLU A 7 13.52 -14.62 8.70
N VAL A 8 13.03 -15.00 7.52
CA VAL A 8 11.67 -15.51 7.30
C VAL A 8 11.67 -17.00 7.03
N SER A 9 10.56 -17.65 7.36
CA SER A 9 10.34 -19.06 7.08
C SER A 9 10.14 -19.30 5.59
N GLN A 10 10.87 -20.27 5.05
CA GLN A 10 10.73 -20.73 3.68
C GLN A 10 10.31 -22.20 3.67
N ALA A 11 9.31 -22.54 2.86
CA ALA A 11 8.94 -23.94 2.67
C ALA A 11 10.02 -24.72 1.91
N ASP A 12 10.06 -26.04 2.13
CA ASP A 12 10.93 -26.91 1.36
C ASP A 12 10.42 -27.06 -0.08
N ILE A 13 11.34 -27.03 -1.05
CA ILE A 13 11.04 -27.23 -2.46
C ILE A 13 11.04 -28.72 -2.74
N LYS A 14 9.86 -29.29 -3.08
CA LYS A 14 9.69 -30.75 -3.21
C LYS A 14 9.82 -31.27 -4.65
N ASP A 15 9.41 -30.47 -5.63
CA ASP A 15 9.29 -30.89 -7.02
C ASP A 15 10.26 -30.11 -7.93
N SER A 16 11.55 -30.09 -7.53
CA SER A 16 12.60 -29.46 -8.33
C SER A 16 13.12 -30.39 -9.43
N PHE A 17 13.71 -29.79 -10.43
CA PHE A 17 14.48 -30.49 -11.49
C PHE A 17 15.90 -29.93 -11.55
N ASP A 18 16.81 -30.72 -12.09
CA ASP A 18 18.21 -30.30 -12.29
C ASP A 18 18.32 -29.36 -13.51
N ALA A 19 18.54 -28.09 -13.25
CA ALA A 19 18.75 -27.08 -14.30
C ALA A 19 20.20 -27.06 -14.84
N LYS A 20 21.06 -27.98 -14.40
CA LYS A 20 22.41 -28.22 -14.93
C LYS A 20 23.31 -26.98 -14.92
N GLY A 21 23.21 -26.17 -13.87
CA GLY A 21 24.01 -24.96 -13.72
C GLY A 21 23.49 -23.78 -14.56
N ALA A 22 22.22 -23.82 -15.03
CA ALA A 22 21.62 -22.71 -15.76
C ALA A 22 21.65 -21.43 -14.93
N LYS A 23 21.72 -20.29 -15.59
CA LYS A 23 21.68 -18.96 -15.00
C LYS A 23 20.38 -18.26 -15.37
N LEU A 24 19.67 -17.75 -14.36
CA LEU A 24 18.52 -16.85 -14.53
C LEU A 24 18.97 -15.42 -14.23
N GLU A 25 18.59 -14.49 -15.09
CA GLU A 25 18.64 -13.05 -14.80
C GLU A 25 17.24 -12.56 -14.44
N VAL A 26 17.12 -11.95 -13.26
CA VAL A 26 15.89 -11.37 -12.74
C VAL A 26 16.02 -9.85 -12.69
N LEU A 27 15.18 -9.12 -13.43
CA LEU A 27 15.12 -7.67 -13.38
C LEU A 27 14.16 -7.24 -12.28
N THR A 28 14.63 -6.39 -11.38
CA THR A 28 13.88 -5.96 -10.21
C THR A 28 13.96 -4.45 -9.97
N ASN A 29 12.92 -3.90 -9.38
CA ASN A 29 12.89 -2.52 -8.86
C ASN A 29 13.45 -2.40 -7.44
N ARG A 30 13.82 -3.52 -6.81
CA ARG A 30 14.25 -3.56 -5.41
C ARG A 30 15.75 -3.39 -5.28
N THR A 31 16.23 -2.16 -5.61
CA THR A 31 17.63 -1.77 -5.41
C THR A 31 18.06 -1.91 -3.96
N ASP A 32 17.19 -1.57 -3.02
CA ASP A 32 17.40 -1.71 -1.58
C ASP A 32 17.70 -3.15 -1.16
N ARG A 33 16.91 -4.11 -1.63
CA ARG A 33 17.06 -5.53 -1.27
C ARG A 33 18.20 -6.22 -2.02
N LYS A 34 18.59 -5.70 -3.16
CA LYS A 34 19.80 -6.13 -3.84
C LYS A 34 21.04 -5.64 -3.10
N GLU A 35 21.06 -4.38 -2.69
CA GLU A 35 22.19 -3.77 -1.97
C GLU A 35 22.41 -4.38 -0.59
N ASP A 36 21.35 -4.66 0.17
CA ASP A 36 21.44 -5.26 1.50
C ASP A 36 21.64 -6.78 1.50
N GLY A 37 21.61 -7.41 0.31
CA GLY A 37 21.83 -8.85 0.13
C GLY A 37 20.63 -9.73 0.49
N LYS A 38 19.49 -9.18 0.85
CA LYS A 38 18.31 -9.95 1.27
C LYS A 38 17.66 -10.71 0.12
N LEU A 39 17.67 -10.19 -1.12
CA LEU A 39 17.21 -10.95 -2.28
C LEU A 39 18.08 -12.18 -2.53
N ASP A 40 19.39 -12.02 -2.53
CA ASP A 40 20.33 -13.14 -2.72
C ASP A 40 20.14 -14.19 -1.62
N ALA A 41 20.01 -13.77 -0.37
CA ALA A 41 19.81 -14.67 0.77
C ALA A 41 18.50 -15.50 0.65
N LEU A 42 17.40 -14.88 0.22
CA LEU A 42 16.14 -15.61 -0.03
C LEU A 42 16.31 -16.66 -1.12
N THR A 43 17.14 -16.41 -2.10
CA THR A 43 17.29 -17.20 -3.32
C THR A 43 18.20 -18.42 -3.17
N ASP A 44 19.06 -18.47 -2.16
CA ASP A 44 20.02 -19.56 -1.92
C ASP A 44 19.34 -20.95 -1.96
N LYS A 45 18.19 -21.09 -1.33
CA LYS A 45 17.43 -22.35 -1.28
C LYS A 45 16.91 -22.79 -2.64
N PHE A 46 16.47 -21.84 -3.47
CA PHE A 46 16.05 -22.10 -4.84
C PHE A 46 17.23 -22.53 -5.72
N GLU A 47 18.34 -21.83 -5.61
CA GLU A 47 19.56 -22.16 -6.37
C GLU A 47 20.06 -23.57 -6.04
N GLU A 48 20.06 -23.96 -4.77
CA GLU A 48 20.43 -25.30 -4.34
C GLU A 48 19.47 -26.37 -4.88
N ALA A 49 18.16 -26.14 -4.77
CA ALA A 49 17.14 -27.09 -5.18
C ALA A 49 17.12 -27.36 -6.67
N TYR A 50 17.38 -26.36 -7.50
CA TYR A 50 17.34 -26.46 -8.97
C TYR A 50 18.73 -26.60 -9.61
N ASN A 51 19.83 -26.55 -8.85
CA ASN A 51 21.20 -26.51 -9.38
C ASN A 51 21.35 -25.40 -10.44
N CYS A 52 21.08 -24.15 -10.03
CA CYS A 52 21.13 -22.97 -10.89
C CYS A 52 21.73 -21.79 -10.16
N THR A 53 21.93 -20.69 -10.87
CA THR A 53 22.32 -19.39 -10.32
C THR A 53 21.29 -18.35 -10.71
N VAL A 54 20.88 -17.53 -9.76
CA VAL A 54 19.97 -16.40 -9.97
C VAL A 54 20.73 -15.09 -9.78
N GLU A 55 20.73 -14.24 -10.79
CA GLU A 55 21.38 -12.94 -10.77
C GLU A 55 20.33 -11.84 -10.87
N TYR A 56 20.31 -10.94 -9.88
CA TYR A 56 19.42 -9.81 -9.85
C TYR A 56 20.07 -8.57 -10.48
N THR A 57 19.38 -7.99 -11.46
CA THR A 57 19.71 -6.68 -12.03
C THR A 57 18.66 -5.69 -11.56
N ALA A 58 19.06 -4.75 -10.70
CA ALA A 58 18.16 -3.78 -10.09
C ALA A 58 18.26 -2.42 -10.79
N TYR A 59 17.10 -1.80 -11.05
CA TYR A 59 17.00 -0.49 -11.67
C TYR A 59 16.25 0.48 -10.75
N LYS A 60 16.79 1.69 -10.59
CA LYS A 60 16.15 2.75 -9.80
C LYS A 60 14.96 3.35 -10.54
N ASP A 61 15.13 3.70 -11.82
CA ASP A 61 14.08 4.18 -12.70
C ASP A 61 13.49 3.03 -13.53
N TYR A 62 12.93 2.05 -12.82
CA TYR A 62 12.62 0.72 -13.33
C TYR A 62 11.83 0.73 -14.64
N ASP A 63 10.66 1.38 -14.65
CA ASP A 63 9.76 1.31 -15.82
C ASP A 63 10.41 1.90 -17.08
N THR A 64 11.17 2.98 -16.95
CA THR A 64 11.87 3.59 -18.07
C THR A 64 13.04 2.74 -18.56
N ASP A 65 13.87 2.27 -17.65
CA ASP A 65 15.09 1.51 -17.98
C ASP A 65 14.74 0.13 -18.56
N VAL A 66 13.77 -0.55 -17.94
CA VAL A 66 13.33 -1.88 -18.38
C VAL A 66 12.55 -1.80 -19.70
N ALA A 67 11.68 -0.80 -19.88
CA ALA A 67 11.00 -0.60 -21.17
C ALA A 67 12.00 -0.39 -22.31
N THR A 68 13.08 0.36 -22.05
CA THR A 68 14.17 0.52 -23.03
C THR A 68 14.84 -0.81 -23.35
N ARG A 69 15.16 -1.61 -22.33
CA ARG A 69 15.78 -2.92 -22.49
C ARG A 69 14.87 -3.90 -23.24
N MET A 70 13.54 -3.85 -22.98
CA MET A 70 12.53 -4.65 -23.68
C MET A 70 12.43 -4.34 -25.18
N GLY A 71 12.96 -3.22 -25.63
CA GLY A 71 13.14 -2.92 -27.06
C GLY A 71 14.24 -3.75 -27.75
N THR A 72 15.00 -4.55 -27.00
CA THR A 72 16.01 -5.48 -27.47
C THR A 72 15.54 -6.92 -27.33
N ASP A 73 16.31 -7.89 -27.86
CA ASP A 73 16.01 -9.31 -27.68
C ASP A 73 16.43 -9.85 -26.29
N ASP A 74 17.21 -9.09 -25.54
CA ASP A 74 17.72 -9.48 -24.22
C ASP A 74 17.19 -8.54 -23.13
N TYR A 75 16.12 -8.98 -22.44
CA TYR A 75 15.55 -8.31 -21.27
C TYR A 75 15.41 -9.26 -20.07
N GLY A 76 16.40 -10.14 -19.88
CA GLY A 76 16.46 -11.10 -18.79
C GLY A 76 15.53 -12.30 -18.97
N ASP A 77 15.41 -13.09 -17.92
CA ASP A 77 14.55 -14.30 -17.90
C ASP A 77 13.25 -14.04 -17.15
N VAL A 78 13.33 -13.37 -15.99
CA VAL A 78 12.20 -12.97 -15.15
C VAL A 78 12.29 -11.47 -14.92
N LEU A 79 11.17 -10.78 -14.97
CA LEU A 79 11.16 -9.33 -14.68
C LEU A 79 9.86 -8.89 -14.04
N CYS A 80 9.96 -7.87 -13.21
CA CYS A 80 8.80 -7.10 -12.81
C CYS A 80 8.19 -6.46 -14.05
N ILE A 81 6.93 -6.75 -14.33
CA ILE A 81 6.25 -6.21 -15.51
C ILE A 81 6.11 -4.69 -15.36
N PRO A 82 6.66 -3.87 -16.28
CA PRO A 82 6.49 -2.43 -16.21
C PRO A 82 5.01 -2.02 -16.15
N SER A 83 4.69 -1.07 -15.27
CA SER A 83 3.32 -0.60 -15.04
C SER A 83 2.71 0.09 -16.28
N SER A 84 3.55 0.63 -17.14
CA SER A 84 3.15 1.29 -18.40
C SER A 84 2.70 0.32 -19.50
N LEU A 85 2.98 -0.99 -19.36
CA LEU A 85 2.64 -1.99 -20.36
C LEU A 85 1.15 -2.30 -20.34
N LYS A 86 0.49 -2.26 -21.49
CA LYS A 86 -0.92 -2.60 -21.61
C LYS A 86 -1.13 -4.12 -21.65
N LEU A 87 -2.30 -4.58 -21.21
CA LEU A 87 -2.61 -6.01 -21.17
C LEU A 87 -2.48 -6.71 -22.53
N GLU A 88 -2.93 -6.07 -23.60
CA GLU A 88 -2.82 -6.60 -24.96
C GLU A 88 -1.38 -6.75 -25.48
N GLU A 89 -0.41 -6.07 -24.87
CA GLU A 89 1.00 -6.15 -25.22
C GLU A 89 1.72 -7.32 -24.51
N LEU A 90 1.15 -7.86 -23.44
CA LEU A 90 1.79 -8.92 -22.65
C LEU A 90 2.23 -10.14 -23.46
N PRO A 91 1.41 -10.69 -24.38
CA PRO A 91 1.81 -11.85 -25.16
C PRO A 91 3.02 -11.63 -26.07
N THR A 92 3.34 -10.38 -26.40
CA THR A 92 4.51 -10.04 -27.21
C THR A 92 5.81 -10.21 -26.44
N TYR A 93 5.80 -9.89 -25.15
CA TYR A 93 7.00 -9.83 -24.32
C TYR A 93 7.13 -10.97 -23.31
N PHE A 94 6.02 -11.62 -22.99
CA PHE A 94 5.96 -12.62 -21.92
C PHE A 94 5.35 -13.92 -22.39
N VAL A 95 5.70 -15.01 -21.71
CA VAL A 95 5.04 -16.31 -21.87
C VAL A 95 3.89 -16.44 -20.88
N SER A 96 2.85 -17.16 -21.26
CA SER A 96 1.78 -17.51 -20.33
C SER A 96 2.32 -18.38 -19.20
N LEU A 97 1.98 -18.01 -17.97
CA LEU A 97 2.29 -18.81 -16.76
C LEU A 97 1.27 -19.93 -16.57
N GLY A 98 0.08 -19.76 -17.10
CA GLY A 98 -1.07 -20.63 -16.96
C GLY A 98 -2.35 -19.87 -17.28
N THR A 99 -3.49 -20.46 -16.95
CA THR A 99 -4.79 -19.83 -17.13
C THR A 99 -5.34 -19.27 -15.81
N TYR A 100 -6.22 -18.29 -15.93
CA TYR A 100 -6.91 -17.73 -14.77
C TYR A 100 -7.70 -18.82 -14.01
N ASP A 101 -8.33 -19.74 -14.73
CA ASP A 101 -9.07 -20.85 -14.09
C ASP A 101 -8.18 -21.76 -13.24
N GLU A 102 -6.91 -21.95 -13.66
CA GLU A 102 -5.93 -22.69 -12.86
C GLU A 102 -5.47 -21.94 -11.62
N PHE A 103 -5.43 -20.59 -11.67
CA PHE A 103 -4.81 -19.75 -10.65
C PHE A 103 -5.76 -19.07 -9.67
N LYS A 104 -7.00 -18.81 -10.07
CA LYS A 104 -7.96 -17.97 -9.32
C LYS A 104 -8.21 -18.38 -7.88
N ASP A 105 -8.12 -19.67 -7.58
CA ASP A 105 -8.35 -20.20 -6.24
C ASP A 105 -7.06 -20.32 -5.40
N THR A 106 -5.91 -20.11 -6.02
CA THR A 106 -4.58 -20.19 -5.38
C THR A 106 -3.96 -18.82 -5.20
N TYR A 107 -4.00 -18.00 -6.23
CA TYR A 107 -3.29 -16.72 -6.27
C TYR A 107 -4.25 -15.54 -6.31
N ARG A 108 -4.11 -14.65 -5.32
CA ARG A 108 -4.73 -13.33 -5.35
C ARG A 108 -4.23 -12.56 -6.56
N TRP A 109 -5.06 -11.69 -7.11
CA TRP A 109 -4.69 -10.76 -8.19
C TRP A 109 -4.19 -11.41 -9.49
N SER A 110 -4.45 -12.71 -9.68
CA SER A 110 -4.07 -13.41 -10.92
C SER A 110 -4.78 -12.90 -12.18
N ASP A 111 -5.86 -12.14 -12.00
CA ASP A 111 -6.57 -11.43 -13.08
C ASP A 111 -5.89 -10.13 -13.54
N LYS A 112 -4.95 -9.58 -12.78
CA LYS A 112 -4.37 -8.26 -13.06
C LYS A 112 -3.45 -8.22 -14.28
N LYS A 113 -2.83 -9.34 -14.61
CA LYS A 113 -2.01 -9.52 -15.82
C LYS A 113 -2.55 -10.64 -16.70
N MET A 114 -3.88 -10.70 -16.82
CA MET A 114 -4.62 -11.63 -17.64
C MET A 114 -5.07 -10.96 -18.95
N THR A 115 -4.91 -11.67 -20.04
CA THR A 115 -5.48 -11.27 -21.33
C THR A 115 -6.92 -11.78 -21.51
N ALA A 116 -7.60 -11.27 -22.55
CA ALA A 116 -9.01 -11.60 -22.80
C ALA A 116 -9.29 -13.10 -23.02
N ASP A 117 -8.28 -13.86 -23.45
CA ASP A 117 -8.36 -15.31 -23.63
C ASP A 117 -8.16 -16.12 -22.35
N GLY A 118 -7.98 -15.44 -21.20
CA GLY A 118 -7.81 -16.06 -19.89
C GLY A 118 -6.39 -16.49 -19.56
N ASN A 119 -5.39 -16.22 -20.40
CA ASN A 119 -4.00 -16.48 -20.08
C ASN A 119 -3.45 -15.45 -19.10
N VAL A 120 -2.69 -15.91 -18.09
CA VAL A 120 -2.06 -15.10 -17.05
C VAL A 120 -0.56 -14.97 -17.35
N TYR A 121 -0.07 -13.75 -17.41
CA TYR A 121 1.32 -13.45 -17.76
C TYR A 121 2.15 -12.93 -16.56
N GLY A 122 1.53 -12.71 -15.42
CA GLY A 122 2.24 -12.23 -14.24
C GLY A 122 1.54 -12.61 -12.95
N LEU A 123 2.34 -12.90 -11.91
CA LEU A 123 1.88 -13.11 -10.54
C LEU A 123 2.48 -12.05 -9.63
N ALA A 124 1.68 -11.51 -8.73
CA ALA A 124 2.11 -10.47 -7.81
C ALA A 124 3.13 -11.00 -6.79
N VAL A 125 4.14 -10.22 -6.46
CA VAL A 125 5.12 -10.56 -5.41
C VAL A 125 4.51 -10.53 -4.00
N GLY A 126 3.38 -9.88 -3.86
CA GLY A 126 2.61 -9.66 -2.65
C GLY A 126 1.68 -8.48 -2.89
N GLY A 127 0.97 -8.08 -1.86
CA GLY A 127 0.09 -6.92 -1.92
C GLY A 127 0.11 -6.09 -0.66
N THR A 128 -0.54 -4.96 -0.74
CA THR A 128 -0.62 -3.98 0.33
C THR A 128 -2.07 -3.63 0.63
N ALA A 129 -2.31 -3.17 1.84
CA ALA A 129 -3.59 -2.60 2.23
C ALA A 129 -3.38 -1.16 2.72
N THR A 130 -4.40 -0.33 2.63
CA THR A 130 -4.39 1.02 3.20
C THR A 130 -4.71 0.97 4.69
N GLY A 131 -4.08 1.83 5.46
CA GLY A 131 -4.31 1.83 6.90
C GLY A 131 -3.52 2.88 7.67
N VAL A 132 -3.35 2.60 8.94
CA VAL A 132 -2.69 3.47 9.92
C VAL A 132 -1.51 2.74 10.55
N LEU A 133 -0.36 3.38 10.56
CA LEU A 133 0.85 2.88 11.19
C LEU A 133 0.77 3.06 12.71
N TYR A 134 1.10 2.02 13.48
CA TYR A 134 1.13 2.11 14.94
C TYR A 134 2.25 1.26 15.54
N ASN A 135 2.71 1.64 16.73
CA ASN A 135 3.64 0.86 17.53
C ASN A 135 2.85 -0.06 18.46
N LYS A 136 2.85 -1.36 18.16
CA LYS A 136 2.08 -2.38 18.89
C LYS A 136 2.43 -2.43 20.37
N LYS A 137 3.71 -2.31 20.71
CA LYS A 137 4.19 -2.34 22.09
C LYS A 137 3.66 -1.18 22.91
N ILE A 138 3.65 0.04 22.35
CA ILE A 138 3.11 1.22 23.03
C ILE A 138 1.61 1.08 23.26
N TRP A 139 0.87 0.64 22.25
CA TRP A 139 -0.56 0.39 22.34
C TRP A 139 -0.89 -0.65 23.42
N GLU A 140 -0.14 -1.74 23.48
CA GLU A 140 -0.27 -2.76 24.52
C GLU A 140 0.04 -2.20 25.92
N GLN A 141 1.12 -1.42 26.06
CA GLN A 141 1.48 -0.75 27.32
C GLN A 141 0.38 0.20 27.82
N ALA A 142 -0.35 0.82 26.90
CA ALA A 142 -1.51 1.67 27.23
C ALA A 142 -2.76 0.88 27.63
N GLY A 143 -2.73 -0.45 27.54
CA GLY A 143 -3.85 -1.33 27.86
C GLY A 143 -4.83 -1.58 26.69
N ILE A 144 -4.43 -1.22 25.47
CA ILE A 144 -5.26 -1.43 24.28
C ILE A 144 -4.97 -2.83 23.73
N THR A 145 -6.00 -3.68 23.69
CA THR A 145 -5.91 -5.08 23.28
C THR A 145 -6.45 -5.36 21.89
N GLU A 146 -7.27 -4.46 21.37
CA GLU A 146 -7.89 -4.56 20.04
C GLU A 146 -7.72 -3.25 19.27
N THR A 147 -7.65 -3.34 17.95
CA THR A 147 -7.63 -2.15 17.10
C THR A 147 -8.99 -1.45 17.09
N PRO A 148 -9.02 -0.10 17.11
CA PRO A 148 -10.26 0.65 17.11
C PRO A 148 -11.02 0.48 15.79
N LYS A 149 -12.34 0.52 15.85
CA LYS A 149 -13.26 0.36 14.71
C LYS A 149 -14.03 1.63 14.36
N THR A 150 -13.98 2.62 15.25
CA THR A 150 -14.67 3.89 15.05
C THR A 150 -13.75 5.07 15.35
N PRO A 151 -14.05 6.28 14.85
CA PRO A 151 -13.33 7.50 15.20
C PRO A 151 -13.27 7.74 16.71
N ASP A 152 -14.38 7.54 17.42
CA ASP A 152 -14.44 7.75 18.86
C ASP A 152 -13.55 6.76 19.63
N GLU A 153 -13.55 5.49 19.25
CA GLU A 153 -12.63 4.48 19.80
C GLU A 153 -11.17 4.85 19.54
N PHE A 154 -10.85 5.29 18.33
CA PHE A 154 -9.48 5.70 17.99
C PHE A 154 -9.00 6.88 18.82
N LEU A 155 -9.80 7.92 18.98
CA LEU A 155 -9.47 9.07 19.81
C LEU A 155 -9.35 8.68 21.29
N ALA A 156 -10.22 7.80 21.78
CA ALA A 156 -10.15 7.27 23.15
C ALA A 156 -8.87 6.45 23.38
N ASP A 157 -8.47 5.63 22.40
CA ASP A 157 -7.22 4.86 22.47
C ASP A 157 -5.99 5.77 22.49
N LEU A 158 -5.98 6.83 21.68
CA LEU A 158 -4.91 7.83 21.73
C LEU A 158 -4.84 8.54 23.09
N GLN A 159 -5.99 8.79 23.73
CA GLN A 159 -6.03 9.35 25.09
C GLN A 159 -5.45 8.36 26.12
N LEU A 160 -5.75 7.06 25.99
CA LEU A 160 -5.14 6.04 26.86
C LEU A 160 -3.61 6.01 26.70
N ILE A 161 -3.10 6.17 25.50
CA ILE A 161 -1.65 6.26 25.24
C ILE A 161 -1.08 7.49 25.96
N LYS A 162 -1.74 8.64 25.86
CA LYS A 162 -1.33 9.87 26.55
C LYS A 162 -1.31 9.70 28.07
N ASP A 163 -2.31 9.04 28.62
CA ASP A 163 -2.48 8.90 30.06
C ASP A 163 -1.55 7.85 30.68
N ASN A 164 -1.17 6.82 29.92
CA ASN A 164 -0.48 5.63 30.44
C ASN A 164 0.95 5.42 29.91
N THR A 165 1.41 6.26 28.99
CA THR A 165 2.76 6.16 28.42
C THR A 165 3.38 7.54 28.23
N ASP A 166 4.68 7.56 27.99
CA ASP A 166 5.43 8.79 27.67
C ASP A 166 5.49 9.06 26.16
N ALA A 167 4.88 8.20 25.33
CA ALA A 167 4.90 8.33 23.89
C ALA A 167 3.99 9.46 23.41
N ILE A 168 4.35 10.06 22.27
CA ILE A 168 3.47 10.95 21.52
C ILE A 168 2.34 10.08 20.93
N PRO A 169 1.07 10.30 21.29
CA PRO A 169 -0.01 9.46 20.79
C PRO A 169 -0.14 9.45 19.28
N TYR A 170 -0.09 10.62 18.65
CA TYR A 170 -0.14 10.78 17.20
C TYR A 170 0.89 11.82 16.73
N TYR A 171 1.60 11.50 15.66
CA TYR A 171 2.62 12.37 15.08
C TYR A 171 2.16 12.87 13.70
N THR A 172 2.06 14.20 13.55
CA THR A 172 1.46 14.80 12.35
C THR A 172 2.40 14.90 11.17
N ASN A 173 3.72 14.95 11.37
CA ASN A 173 4.70 15.27 10.33
C ASN A 173 4.39 16.61 9.60
N PHE A 174 3.88 17.60 10.31
CA PHE A 174 3.28 18.77 9.68
C PHE A 174 4.30 19.70 8.99
N LYS A 175 5.57 19.65 9.37
CA LYS A 175 6.62 20.35 8.61
C LYS A 175 6.71 19.87 7.16
N ASP A 176 6.47 18.59 6.93
CA ASP A 176 6.45 17.95 5.62
C ASP A 176 5.02 17.77 5.07
N ALA A 177 4.07 18.58 5.53
CA ALA A 177 2.65 18.44 5.23
C ALA A 177 2.32 18.47 3.73
N SER A 178 3.17 19.09 2.91
CA SER A 178 2.99 19.12 1.45
C SER A 178 2.78 17.73 0.82
N TRP A 179 3.34 16.69 1.44
CA TRP A 179 3.13 15.31 1.02
C TRP A 179 2.57 14.40 2.13
N THR A 180 2.91 14.63 3.41
CA THR A 180 2.45 13.74 4.49
C THR A 180 0.95 13.82 4.71
N ILE A 181 0.35 15.00 4.56
CA ILE A 181 -1.10 15.15 4.74
C ILE A 181 -1.90 14.44 3.63
N THR A 182 -1.30 14.25 2.46
CA THR A 182 -1.93 13.52 1.36
C THR A 182 -2.11 12.03 1.68
N GLN A 183 -1.40 11.52 2.67
CA GLN A 183 -1.52 10.11 3.10
C GLN A 183 -2.92 9.80 3.66
N TRP A 184 -3.60 10.79 4.20
CA TRP A 184 -5.00 10.64 4.64
C TRP A 184 -5.94 10.30 3.48
N GLN A 185 -5.63 10.75 2.26
CA GLN A 185 -6.44 10.44 1.08
C GLN A 185 -6.50 8.95 0.78
N ASN A 186 -5.44 8.20 1.11
CA ASN A 186 -5.40 6.74 0.92
C ASN A 186 -6.49 6.00 1.71
N LEU A 187 -7.01 6.61 2.78
CA LEU A 187 -8.00 6.00 3.67
C LEU A 187 -9.44 6.16 3.18
N VAL A 188 -9.68 7.07 2.25
CA VAL A 188 -11.03 7.50 1.85
C VAL A 188 -11.87 6.36 1.27
N ILE A 189 -11.29 5.54 0.39
CA ILE A 189 -12.02 4.44 -0.25
C ILE A 189 -12.34 3.34 0.76
N SER A 190 -11.40 3.01 1.64
CA SER A 190 -11.64 2.06 2.75
C SER A 190 -12.77 2.54 3.66
N ALA A 191 -12.73 3.81 4.06
CA ALA A 191 -13.76 4.40 4.91
C ALA A 191 -15.16 4.45 4.26
N ALA A 192 -15.21 4.54 2.93
CA ALA A 192 -16.45 4.50 2.18
C ALA A 192 -17.15 3.13 2.23
N GLY A 193 -16.41 2.08 2.57
CA GLY A 193 -16.98 0.74 2.79
C GLY A 193 -17.37 -0.02 1.53
N GLY A 194 -16.73 0.23 0.39
CA GLY A 194 -17.05 -0.53 -0.81
C GLY A 194 -16.19 -0.22 -2.02
N ALA A 195 -16.07 -1.23 -2.88
CA ALA A 195 -15.26 -1.17 -4.10
C ALA A 195 -15.75 -0.11 -5.09
N ASP A 196 -17.05 0.16 -5.13
CA ASP A 196 -17.70 1.06 -6.08
C ASP A 196 -17.83 2.52 -5.60
N ALA A 197 -17.27 2.87 -4.45
CA ALA A 197 -17.53 4.16 -3.81
C ALA A 197 -17.22 5.36 -4.72
N GLU A 198 -16.09 5.36 -5.43
CA GLU A 198 -15.72 6.42 -6.35
C GLU A 198 -16.61 6.45 -7.59
N ASN A 199 -16.92 5.28 -8.15
CA ASN A 199 -17.84 5.17 -9.29
C ASN A 199 -19.23 5.71 -8.94
N LYS A 200 -19.75 5.34 -7.76
CA LYS A 200 -21.05 5.82 -7.27
C LYS A 200 -21.08 7.33 -7.05
N LEU A 201 -20.00 7.89 -6.49
CA LEU A 201 -19.87 9.33 -6.30
C LEU A 201 -20.06 10.09 -7.63
N LEU A 202 -19.48 9.57 -8.71
CA LEU A 202 -19.62 10.14 -10.04
C LEU A 202 -21.01 9.89 -10.66
N GLN A 203 -21.51 8.65 -10.57
CA GLN A 203 -22.82 8.25 -11.12
C GLN A 203 -23.97 9.02 -10.48
N ASP A 204 -23.92 9.18 -9.17
CA ASP A 204 -24.93 9.88 -8.39
C ASP A 204 -24.78 11.41 -8.44
N LYS A 205 -23.72 11.89 -9.11
CA LYS A 205 -23.36 13.32 -9.15
C LYS A 205 -23.36 13.93 -7.75
N SER A 206 -22.78 13.19 -6.79
CA SER A 206 -22.71 13.60 -5.39
C SER A 206 -21.71 14.72 -5.18
N ASP A 207 -21.90 15.47 -4.11
CA ASP A 207 -20.84 16.32 -3.58
C ASP A 207 -19.68 15.48 -3.07
N LEU A 208 -18.50 16.07 -2.98
CA LEU A 208 -17.30 15.36 -2.51
C LEU A 208 -17.45 14.99 -1.02
N PHE A 209 -17.87 15.94 -0.20
CA PHE A 209 -18.08 15.75 1.24
C PHE A 209 -19.58 15.63 1.54
N VAL A 210 -20.01 14.44 1.86
CA VAL A 210 -21.34 14.12 2.36
C VAL A 210 -21.21 13.32 3.63
N GLU A 211 -21.89 13.73 4.69
CA GLU A 211 -21.86 13.01 5.98
C GLU A 211 -22.12 11.51 5.76
N GLY A 212 -21.24 10.68 6.28
CA GLY A 212 -21.26 9.22 6.10
C GLY A 212 -20.47 8.71 4.89
N ASN A 213 -20.01 9.56 3.98
CA ASN A 213 -19.14 9.10 2.91
C ASN A 213 -17.65 9.10 3.34
N GLY A 214 -16.79 8.45 2.56
CA GLY A 214 -15.38 8.28 2.91
C GLY A 214 -14.63 9.61 3.06
N TYR A 215 -14.89 10.59 2.22
CA TYR A 215 -14.26 11.92 2.31
C TYR A 215 -14.63 12.62 3.61
N TYR A 216 -15.92 12.65 3.92
CA TYR A 216 -16.37 13.29 5.16
C TYR A 216 -15.78 12.60 6.39
N GLU A 217 -15.91 11.29 6.50
CA GLU A 217 -15.52 10.55 7.68
C GLU A 217 -14.00 10.59 7.93
N VAL A 218 -13.19 10.47 6.90
CA VAL A 218 -11.71 10.50 7.03
C VAL A 218 -11.23 11.89 7.44
N TYR A 219 -11.69 12.93 6.76
CA TYR A 219 -11.22 14.28 7.05
C TYR A 219 -11.84 14.87 8.32
N LYS A 220 -13.04 14.40 8.71
CA LYS A 220 -13.60 14.73 10.03
C LYS A 220 -12.76 14.11 11.14
N LEU A 221 -12.35 12.85 10.99
CA LEU A 221 -11.42 12.19 11.93
C LEU A 221 -10.10 12.96 12.05
N MET A 222 -9.49 13.31 10.90
CA MET A 222 -8.27 14.13 10.89
C MET A 222 -8.47 15.45 11.63
N TYR A 223 -9.55 16.15 11.33
CA TYR A 223 -9.88 17.44 11.93
C TYR A 223 -10.09 17.33 13.45
N ASP A 224 -10.87 16.36 13.89
CA ASP A 224 -11.15 16.13 15.30
C ASP A 224 -9.87 15.76 16.07
N LEU A 225 -9.01 14.93 15.48
CA LEU A 225 -7.71 14.58 16.06
C LEU A 225 -6.79 15.81 16.17
N PHE A 226 -6.66 16.59 15.10
CA PHE A 226 -5.78 17.77 15.07
C PHE A 226 -6.32 18.91 15.96
N SER A 227 -7.58 18.85 16.34
CA SER A 227 -8.18 19.76 17.33
C SER A 227 -7.84 19.41 18.78
N LYS A 228 -7.09 18.33 19.01
CA LYS A 228 -6.72 17.83 20.36
C LYS A 228 -5.20 17.93 20.55
N PRO A 229 -4.67 19.10 20.93
CA PRO A 229 -3.21 19.33 21.01
C PRO A 229 -2.50 18.36 21.96
N ASP A 230 -3.18 17.89 23.01
CA ASP A 230 -2.60 16.94 23.97
C ASP A 230 -2.31 15.56 23.37
N LEU A 231 -2.91 15.20 22.25
CA LEU A 231 -2.68 13.95 21.55
C LEU A 231 -1.58 14.03 20.48
N LEU A 232 -1.06 15.22 20.22
CA LEU A 232 -0.09 15.50 19.16
C LEU A 232 1.29 15.82 19.75
N GLU A 233 2.30 15.86 18.89
CA GLU A 233 3.60 16.43 19.24
C GLU A 233 3.47 17.93 19.57
N GLU A 234 4.30 18.42 20.49
CA GLU A 234 4.21 19.81 21.00
C GLU A 234 4.50 20.85 19.91
N ASP A 235 5.46 20.59 19.05
CA ASP A 235 5.91 21.52 18.00
C ASP A 235 5.69 20.91 16.61
N HIS A 236 4.43 20.79 16.22
CA HIS A 236 4.07 20.21 14.92
C HIS A 236 4.63 20.99 13.72
N ALA A 237 4.94 22.27 13.85
CA ALA A 237 5.50 23.07 12.75
C ALA A 237 6.95 22.68 12.41
N ASN A 238 7.68 22.03 13.30
CA ASN A 238 9.07 21.65 13.13
C ASN A 238 9.32 20.14 13.09
N THR A 239 8.28 19.33 13.09
CA THR A 239 8.38 17.87 13.05
C THR A 239 8.61 17.33 11.65
N GLU A 240 9.67 16.58 11.46
CA GLU A 240 10.14 16.12 10.16
C GLU A 240 10.11 14.60 10.01
N TRP A 241 9.93 14.15 8.77
CA TRP A 241 9.76 12.77 8.38
C TRP A 241 10.96 11.86 8.75
N GLU A 242 12.18 12.29 8.45
CA GLU A 242 13.36 11.43 8.67
C GLU A 242 13.56 11.10 10.16
N SER A 243 13.35 12.08 11.03
CA SER A 243 13.40 11.86 12.48
C SER A 243 12.29 10.95 12.98
N SER A 244 11.11 10.98 12.36
CA SER A 244 9.96 10.18 12.79
C SER A 244 10.22 8.68 12.68
N LYS A 245 10.97 8.23 11.69
CA LYS A 245 11.32 6.81 11.52
C LYS A 245 12.12 6.28 12.70
N VAL A 246 13.10 7.05 13.14
CA VAL A 246 13.94 6.69 14.31
C VAL A 246 13.13 6.75 15.60
N TRP A 247 12.40 7.84 15.82
CA TRP A 247 11.62 8.03 17.05
C TRP A 247 10.46 7.02 17.19
N PHE A 248 9.88 6.63 16.08
CA PHE A 248 8.87 5.57 16.06
C PHE A 248 9.46 4.22 16.50
N GLY A 249 10.61 3.86 15.94
CA GLY A 249 11.33 2.64 16.29
C GLY A 249 11.86 2.61 17.73
N GLU A 250 12.18 3.79 18.29
CA GLU A 250 12.59 3.96 19.70
C GLU A 250 11.41 3.99 20.69
N GLY A 251 10.17 3.90 20.20
CA GLY A 251 8.98 3.93 21.05
C GLY A 251 8.57 5.33 21.53
N LYS A 252 9.01 6.39 20.85
CA LYS A 252 8.62 7.78 21.18
C LYS A 252 7.33 8.23 20.49
N ILE A 253 6.96 7.58 19.41
CA ILE A 253 5.74 7.85 18.62
C ILE A 253 4.88 6.59 18.57
N ALA A 254 3.59 6.74 18.88
CA ALA A 254 2.68 5.61 18.92
C ALA A 254 1.93 5.37 17.62
N THR A 255 1.58 6.42 16.88
CA THR A 255 0.64 6.33 15.76
C THR A 255 0.91 7.39 14.68
N MET A 256 0.70 7.00 13.42
CA MET A 256 0.86 7.90 12.27
C MET A 256 0.06 7.38 11.07
N VAL A 257 -0.70 8.25 10.41
CA VAL A 257 -1.29 7.92 9.10
C VAL A 257 -0.21 8.02 8.03
N MET A 258 0.09 6.89 7.41
CA MET A 258 1.12 6.79 6.39
C MET A 258 0.76 5.66 5.41
N GLY A 259 1.21 5.78 4.17
CA GLY A 259 1.02 4.71 3.18
C GLY A 259 1.72 3.41 3.58
N SER A 260 1.20 2.29 3.10
CA SER A 260 1.73 0.94 3.39
C SER A 260 3.21 0.76 3.01
N TRP A 261 3.70 1.53 2.03
CA TRP A 261 5.11 1.55 1.61
C TRP A 261 6.08 1.93 2.74
N ALA A 262 5.59 2.66 3.76
CA ALA A 262 6.40 3.09 4.89
C ALA A 262 6.67 1.95 5.90
N VAL A 263 5.82 0.94 5.96
CA VAL A 263 5.88 -0.12 6.99
C VAL A 263 7.26 -0.76 7.04
N SER A 264 7.80 -1.21 5.91
CA SER A 264 9.13 -1.83 5.87
C SER A 264 10.24 -0.87 6.30
N GLN A 265 10.14 0.42 5.97
CA GLN A 265 11.11 1.44 6.38
C GLN A 265 11.14 1.63 7.91
N PHE A 266 9.97 1.58 8.54
CA PHE A 266 9.86 1.66 10.01
C PHE A 266 10.36 0.38 10.67
N MET A 267 10.06 -0.79 10.11
CA MET A 267 10.59 -2.07 10.60
C MET A 267 12.13 -2.09 10.61
N GLU A 268 12.77 -1.57 9.58
CA GLU A 268 14.23 -1.50 9.48
C GLU A 268 14.88 -0.59 10.53
N LYS A 269 14.18 0.42 10.99
CA LYS A 269 14.68 1.37 11.99
C LYS A 269 14.29 1.00 13.43
N ALA A 270 13.36 0.06 13.59
CA ALA A 270 12.93 -0.38 14.91
C ALA A 270 13.98 -1.28 15.58
N GLU A 271 14.14 -1.15 16.89
CA GLU A 271 14.94 -2.09 17.70
C GLU A 271 14.37 -3.50 17.61
N ASN A 272 13.04 -3.61 17.63
CA ASN A 272 12.29 -4.83 17.38
C ASN A 272 11.30 -4.60 16.24
N PRO A 273 11.54 -5.15 15.05
CA PRO A 273 10.62 -5.02 13.92
C PRO A 273 9.17 -5.47 14.21
N ASP A 274 9.00 -6.44 15.12
CA ASP A 274 7.69 -6.94 15.52
C ASP A 274 6.84 -5.91 16.28
N ASP A 275 7.44 -4.83 16.78
CA ASP A 275 6.70 -3.73 17.39
C ASP A 275 5.96 -2.86 16.38
N ILE A 276 6.33 -2.94 15.11
CA ILE A 276 5.69 -2.18 14.04
C ILE A 276 4.43 -2.90 13.57
N GLY A 277 3.31 -2.19 13.60
CA GLY A 277 2.02 -2.67 13.14
C GLY A 277 1.37 -1.72 12.15
N TYR A 278 0.44 -2.26 11.39
CA TYR A 278 -0.39 -1.53 10.47
C TYR A 278 -1.84 -2.00 10.68
N MET A 279 -2.79 -1.10 10.76
CA MET A 279 -4.19 -1.42 11.06
C MET A 279 -5.14 -0.72 10.10
N PRO A 280 -6.37 -1.23 9.92
CA PRO A 280 -7.38 -0.56 9.10
C PRO A 280 -7.68 0.86 9.60
N VAL A 281 -8.14 1.72 8.69
CA VAL A 281 -8.74 2.99 9.10
C VAL A 281 -9.86 2.73 10.11
N PRO A 282 -9.88 3.44 11.26
CA PRO A 282 -10.86 3.19 12.34
C PRO A 282 -12.22 3.81 12.02
N ILE A 283 -12.83 3.34 10.95
CA ILE A 283 -14.14 3.80 10.47
C ILE A 283 -14.96 2.57 10.07
N THR A 284 -16.10 2.39 10.73
CA THR A 284 -17.05 1.34 10.43
C THR A 284 -18.04 1.83 9.39
N ALA A 285 -18.20 1.07 8.31
CA ALA A 285 -19.16 1.37 7.26
C ALA A 285 -20.61 1.13 7.74
N ALA A 286 -21.58 1.59 6.93
CA ALA A 286 -23.00 1.51 7.25
C ALA A 286 -23.51 0.07 7.50
N ASP A 287 -22.84 -0.93 6.91
CA ASP A 287 -23.14 -2.36 7.11
C ASP A 287 -22.52 -2.96 8.39
N GLY A 288 -21.85 -2.16 9.21
CA GLY A 288 -21.21 -2.57 10.45
C GLY A 288 -19.83 -3.21 10.29
N LYS A 289 -19.24 -3.18 9.10
CA LYS A 289 -17.93 -3.77 8.81
C LYS A 289 -16.85 -2.70 8.67
N VAL A 290 -15.61 -3.08 9.00
CA VAL A 290 -14.40 -2.30 8.70
C VAL A 290 -13.77 -2.85 7.43
N TYR A 291 -13.55 -1.98 6.48
CA TYR A 291 -13.02 -2.33 5.17
C TYR A 291 -11.57 -1.88 5.02
N ALA A 292 -10.82 -2.61 4.20
CA ALA A 292 -9.47 -2.25 3.82
C ALA A 292 -9.29 -2.43 2.32
N GLU A 293 -9.00 -1.35 1.62
CA GLU A 293 -8.61 -1.41 0.22
C GLU A 293 -7.28 -2.14 0.11
N GLU A 294 -7.23 -3.15 -0.75
CA GLU A 294 -6.02 -3.91 -1.05
C GLU A 294 -5.68 -3.84 -2.54
N GLY A 295 -4.42 -4.06 -2.85
CA GLY A 295 -3.96 -4.15 -4.22
C GLY A 295 -2.61 -4.83 -4.31
N PRO A 296 -2.29 -5.38 -5.50
CA PRO A 296 -1.01 -6.02 -5.74
C PRO A 296 0.12 -4.99 -5.79
N ASP A 297 1.28 -5.41 -5.34
CA ASP A 297 2.56 -4.79 -5.67
C ASP A 297 2.98 -5.24 -7.08
N TYR A 298 4.25 -5.09 -7.44
CA TYR A 298 4.73 -5.53 -8.76
C TYR A 298 4.38 -6.99 -9.05
N THR A 299 4.19 -7.28 -10.33
CA THR A 299 3.97 -8.63 -10.83
C THR A 299 5.22 -9.13 -11.54
N LEU A 300 5.56 -10.40 -11.35
CA LEU A 300 6.65 -11.07 -12.04
C LEU A 300 6.13 -11.80 -13.27
N GLY A 301 6.81 -11.60 -14.41
CA GLY A 301 6.56 -12.33 -15.65
C GLY A 301 7.82 -12.99 -16.17
N VAL A 302 7.65 -13.94 -17.07
CA VAL A 302 8.74 -14.67 -17.75
C VAL A 302 8.90 -14.13 -19.16
N SER A 303 10.13 -13.71 -19.48
CA SER A 303 10.47 -13.21 -20.82
C SER A 303 10.17 -14.24 -21.92
N ALA A 304 9.49 -13.81 -22.98
CA ALA A 304 9.28 -14.63 -24.18
C ALA A 304 10.59 -15.05 -24.84
N ASN A 305 11.68 -14.32 -24.61
CA ASN A 305 13.00 -14.57 -25.15
C ASN A 305 13.91 -15.37 -24.21
N SER A 306 13.42 -15.75 -23.03
CA SER A 306 14.18 -16.59 -22.11
C SER A 306 14.47 -17.95 -22.73
N LYS A 307 15.71 -18.39 -22.59
CA LYS A 307 16.14 -19.75 -22.98
C LYS A 307 15.92 -20.78 -21.86
N ASN A 308 15.49 -20.32 -20.69
CA ASN A 308 15.27 -21.13 -19.47
C ASN A 308 13.83 -20.95 -18.96
N GLN A 309 12.83 -20.98 -19.85
CA GLN A 309 11.45 -20.66 -19.51
C GLN A 309 10.85 -21.53 -18.40
N ASP A 310 11.17 -22.83 -18.38
CA ASP A 310 10.66 -23.74 -17.34
C ASP A 310 11.25 -23.40 -15.96
N LEU A 311 12.54 -23.09 -15.91
CA LEU A 311 13.19 -22.65 -14.68
C LEU A 311 12.68 -21.28 -14.24
N ALA A 312 12.48 -20.36 -15.18
CA ALA A 312 11.94 -19.04 -14.92
C ALA A 312 10.50 -19.10 -14.37
N LYS A 313 9.65 -19.97 -14.92
CA LYS A 313 8.30 -20.21 -14.38
C LYS A 313 8.35 -20.78 -12.96
N ALA A 314 9.22 -21.77 -12.73
CA ALA A 314 9.42 -22.34 -11.40
C ALA A 314 9.87 -21.27 -10.39
N TYR A 315 10.77 -20.36 -10.80
CA TYR A 315 11.20 -19.24 -9.99
C TYR A 315 10.05 -18.30 -9.62
N VAL A 316 9.22 -17.90 -10.58
CA VAL A 316 8.09 -17.00 -10.34
C VAL A 316 7.12 -17.62 -9.33
N GLU A 317 6.71 -18.87 -9.53
CA GLU A 317 5.78 -19.55 -8.62
C GLU A 317 6.38 -19.73 -7.22
N TRP A 318 7.64 -20.13 -7.13
CA TRP A 318 8.36 -20.23 -5.86
C TRP A 318 8.49 -18.88 -5.16
N PHE A 319 8.87 -17.83 -5.90
CA PHE A 319 9.12 -16.51 -5.31
C PHE A 319 7.85 -15.95 -4.65
N VAL A 320 6.72 -16.04 -5.33
CA VAL A 320 5.45 -15.50 -4.82
C VAL A 320 4.81 -16.38 -3.75
N SER A 321 5.13 -17.69 -3.70
CA SER A 321 4.49 -18.65 -2.80
C SER A 321 5.32 -18.99 -1.56
N ASP A 322 6.61 -19.27 -1.75
CA ASP A 322 7.42 -19.95 -0.75
C ASP A 322 8.74 -19.28 -0.40
N SER A 323 9.11 -18.19 -1.08
CA SER A 323 10.37 -17.49 -0.82
C SER A 323 10.41 -16.78 0.53
N GLY A 324 9.25 -16.41 1.08
CA GLY A 324 9.13 -15.58 2.25
C GLY A 324 9.26 -14.07 1.97
N PHE A 325 9.36 -13.66 0.70
CA PHE A 325 9.52 -12.25 0.34
C PHE A 325 8.37 -11.37 0.84
N SER A 326 7.12 -11.78 0.62
CA SER A 326 5.96 -11.02 1.09
C SER A 326 5.94 -10.86 2.61
N GLU A 327 6.30 -11.89 3.36
CA GLU A 327 6.41 -11.85 4.81
C GLU A 327 7.55 -10.91 5.27
N GLN A 328 8.73 -11.02 4.65
CA GLN A 328 9.87 -10.13 4.90
C GLN A 328 9.51 -8.66 4.73
N GLU A 329 8.69 -8.34 3.73
CA GLU A 329 8.29 -6.97 3.42
C GLU A 329 7.00 -6.54 4.12
N GLY A 330 6.42 -7.38 4.99
CA GLY A 330 5.17 -7.06 5.69
C GLY A 330 3.96 -6.94 4.77
N MET A 331 3.99 -7.66 3.64
CA MET A 331 2.94 -7.66 2.62
C MET A 331 1.91 -8.77 2.86
N ILE A 332 0.73 -8.59 2.27
CA ILE A 332 -0.25 -9.65 2.12
C ILE A 332 0.30 -10.66 1.10
N SER A 333 0.28 -11.94 1.45
CA SER A 333 0.72 -13.00 0.52
C SER A 333 -0.16 -13.05 -0.72
N THR A 334 0.45 -13.29 -1.87
CA THR A 334 -0.25 -13.62 -3.11
C THR A 334 -1.01 -14.94 -3.02
N VAL A 335 -0.51 -15.89 -2.20
CA VAL A 335 -1.22 -17.16 -1.95
C VAL A 335 -2.44 -16.91 -1.07
N GLN A 336 -3.62 -17.29 -1.56
CA GLN A 336 -4.87 -17.21 -0.80
C GLN A 336 -4.79 -18.09 0.45
N ASN A 337 -5.51 -17.69 1.49
CA ASN A 337 -5.59 -18.41 2.76
C ASN A 337 -4.28 -18.53 3.56
N LYS A 338 -3.21 -17.89 3.13
CA LYS A 338 -1.99 -17.75 3.93
C LYS A 338 -2.22 -16.72 5.03
N GLU A 339 -1.70 -17.00 6.23
CA GLU A 339 -1.81 -16.08 7.36
C GLU A 339 -1.20 -14.70 7.05
N LEU A 340 -1.82 -13.67 7.58
CA LEU A 340 -1.27 -12.32 7.52
C LEU A 340 0.06 -12.25 8.29
N PRO A 341 1.05 -11.48 7.82
CA PRO A 341 2.24 -11.24 8.60
C PRO A 341 1.91 -10.52 9.91
N SER A 342 2.77 -10.65 10.92
CA SER A 342 2.52 -10.06 12.25
C SER A 342 2.28 -8.55 12.22
N THR A 343 2.89 -7.84 11.28
CA THR A 343 2.67 -6.41 11.05
C THR A 343 1.25 -6.06 10.63
N LEU A 344 0.54 -6.98 10.00
CA LEU A 344 -0.84 -6.81 9.55
C LEU A 344 -1.88 -7.51 10.46
N SER A 345 -1.48 -7.93 11.67
CA SER A 345 -2.41 -8.60 12.60
C SER A 345 -3.65 -7.76 12.93
N GLY A 346 -3.56 -6.44 12.86
CA GLY A 346 -4.70 -5.53 13.04
C GLY A 346 -5.80 -5.65 11.97
N PHE A 347 -5.50 -6.27 10.84
CA PHE A 347 -6.47 -6.49 9.74
C PHE A 347 -7.24 -7.81 9.83
N LYS A 348 -7.02 -8.62 10.86
CA LYS A 348 -7.62 -9.97 10.97
C LYS A 348 -9.14 -10.00 10.80
N ASP A 349 -9.84 -8.95 11.22
CA ASP A 349 -11.31 -8.84 11.14
C ASP A 349 -11.78 -7.86 10.05
N ALA A 350 -10.85 -7.30 9.27
CA ALA A 350 -11.18 -6.39 8.18
C ALA A 350 -11.67 -7.14 6.94
N VAL A 351 -12.56 -6.50 6.20
CA VAL A 351 -12.98 -6.98 4.88
C VAL A 351 -12.07 -6.36 3.84
N PHE A 352 -11.22 -7.17 3.22
CA PHE A 352 -10.38 -6.73 2.12
C PHE A 352 -11.19 -6.62 0.83
N PHE A 353 -10.91 -5.58 0.06
CA PHE A 353 -11.51 -5.38 -1.25
C PHE A 353 -10.55 -4.66 -2.20
N GLU A 354 -10.73 -4.91 -3.48
CA GLU A 354 -10.10 -4.13 -4.54
C GLU A 354 -11.08 -3.07 -5.05
N LYS A 355 -10.54 -1.90 -5.41
CA LYS A 355 -11.32 -0.86 -6.08
C LYS A 355 -11.94 -1.40 -7.36
N ALA A 356 -13.25 -1.18 -7.57
CA ALA A 356 -13.95 -1.63 -8.76
C ALA A 356 -13.42 -0.95 -10.02
N VAL A 357 -13.52 -1.66 -11.14
CA VAL A 357 -13.21 -1.11 -12.47
C VAL A 357 -14.12 0.08 -12.74
N CYS A 358 -13.52 1.18 -13.21
CA CYS A 358 -14.28 2.36 -13.62
C CYS A 358 -15.04 2.06 -14.92
N PRO A 359 -16.36 2.35 -15.00
CA PRO A 359 -17.09 2.27 -16.24
C PRO A 359 -16.47 3.13 -17.35
N ASP A 360 -16.53 2.68 -18.59
CA ASP A 360 -15.86 3.32 -19.73
C ASP A 360 -16.24 4.80 -19.91
N ASP A 361 -17.50 5.16 -19.65
CA ASP A 361 -18.02 6.53 -19.73
C ASP A 361 -17.54 7.45 -18.61
N LEU A 362 -16.99 6.88 -17.54
CA LEU A 362 -16.47 7.61 -16.38
C LEU A 362 -14.94 7.63 -16.29
N VAL A 363 -14.23 6.89 -17.13
CA VAL A 363 -12.77 6.83 -17.12
C VAL A 363 -12.17 8.24 -17.22
N GLY A 364 -11.30 8.57 -16.27
CA GLY A 364 -10.62 9.87 -16.18
C GLY A 364 -11.51 11.03 -15.70
N LYS A 365 -12.80 10.84 -15.52
CA LYS A 365 -13.72 11.91 -15.12
C LYS A 365 -13.47 12.45 -13.72
N PHE A 366 -13.11 11.59 -12.78
CA PHE A 366 -12.75 12.02 -11.44
C PHE A 366 -11.56 12.99 -11.47
N ASP A 367 -10.48 12.62 -12.15
CA ASP A 367 -9.28 13.45 -12.26
C ASP A 367 -9.56 14.76 -13.03
N GLU A 368 -10.42 14.71 -14.03
CA GLU A 368 -10.84 15.89 -14.80
C GLU A 368 -11.62 16.87 -13.91
N ILE A 369 -12.53 16.38 -13.06
CA ILE A 369 -13.28 17.20 -12.10
C ILE A 369 -12.34 17.76 -11.02
N ASP A 370 -11.43 16.94 -10.48
CA ASP A 370 -10.45 17.38 -9.50
C ASP A 370 -9.59 18.54 -10.03
N LYS A 371 -9.08 18.37 -11.24
CA LYS A 371 -8.29 19.42 -11.93
C LYS A 371 -9.09 20.67 -12.22
N GLU A 372 -10.29 20.53 -12.78
CA GLU A 372 -11.17 21.66 -13.12
C GLU A 372 -11.62 22.43 -11.87
N SER A 373 -11.91 21.74 -10.78
CA SER A 373 -12.30 22.34 -9.51
C SER A 373 -11.18 23.03 -8.77
N GLY A 374 -9.93 22.62 -9.02
CA GLY A 374 -8.77 23.04 -8.23
C GLY A 374 -8.78 22.52 -6.79
N VAL A 375 -9.60 21.52 -6.47
CA VAL A 375 -9.69 20.93 -5.12
C VAL A 375 -8.38 20.21 -4.76
N GLY A 376 -7.81 19.43 -5.67
CA GLY A 376 -6.53 18.77 -5.51
C GLY A 376 -6.55 17.70 -4.42
N VAL A 377 -7.33 16.64 -4.61
CA VAL A 377 -7.49 15.55 -3.61
C VAL A 377 -6.17 14.86 -3.25
N TRP A 378 -5.23 14.80 -4.19
CA TRP A 378 -3.89 14.21 -4.00
C TRP A 378 -2.78 15.24 -3.74
N GLN A 379 -3.13 16.51 -3.59
CA GLN A 379 -2.17 17.59 -3.36
C GLN A 379 -2.18 18.05 -1.90
N GLY A 380 -1.08 18.63 -1.45
CA GLY A 380 -0.90 19.15 -0.11
C GLY A 380 -0.19 20.53 -0.07
N ASP A 381 -0.32 21.31 -1.14
CA ASP A 381 0.19 22.68 -1.21
C ASP A 381 -0.53 23.61 -0.20
N GLU A 382 0.07 24.76 0.05
CA GLU A 382 -0.33 25.68 1.14
C GLU A 382 -1.82 26.08 1.10
N ASP A 383 -2.39 26.23 -0.09
CA ASP A 383 -3.79 26.60 -0.27
C ASP A 383 -4.76 25.40 -0.35
N ASN A 384 -4.26 24.17 -0.24
CA ASN A 384 -5.08 22.96 -0.33
C ASN A 384 -6.02 22.83 0.87
N PHE A 385 -7.21 22.28 0.64
CA PHE A 385 -8.22 22.11 1.68
C PHE A 385 -7.74 21.29 2.89
N LYS A 386 -6.85 20.31 2.68
CA LYS A 386 -6.30 19.48 3.77
C LYS A 386 -5.45 20.31 4.73
N ILE A 387 -4.63 21.20 4.19
CA ILE A 387 -3.84 22.14 4.99
C ILE A 387 -4.76 23.12 5.71
N LYS A 388 -5.76 23.68 5.04
CA LYS A 388 -6.76 24.56 5.65
C LYS A 388 -7.52 23.89 6.80
N LEU A 389 -7.90 22.62 6.61
CA LEU A 389 -8.53 21.83 7.69
C LEU A 389 -7.58 21.65 8.88
N ALA A 390 -6.33 21.26 8.62
CA ALA A 390 -5.34 21.09 9.69
C ALA A 390 -5.11 22.39 10.47
N GLU A 391 -4.88 23.50 9.78
CA GLU A 391 -4.66 24.80 10.40
C GLU A 391 -5.90 25.29 11.20
N ALA A 392 -7.09 25.09 10.67
CA ALA A 392 -8.34 25.43 11.39
C ALA A 392 -8.52 24.57 12.65
N ALA A 393 -8.16 23.29 12.58
CA ALA A 393 -8.17 22.39 13.72
C ALA A 393 -7.17 22.82 14.79
N PHE A 394 -5.93 23.11 14.43
CA PHE A 394 -4.91 23.60 15.34
C PHE A 394 -5.30 24.94 15.98
N ALA A 395 -6.01 25.81 15.24
CA ALA A 395 -6.51 27.07 15.73
C ALA A 395 -7.78 26.98 16.58
N GLY A 396 -8.33 25.78 16.78
CA GLY A 396 -9.52 25.56 17.60
C GLY A 396 -10.81 26.15 17.00
N LYS A 397 -10.94 26.14 15.67
CA LYS A 397 -12.11 26.70 14.97
C LYS A 397 -13.42 25.92 15.15
N GLY A 398 -13.34 24.70 15.72
CA GLY A 398 -14.51 23.87 16.01
C GLY A 398 -15.25 23.39 14.76
N ASP A 399 -16.44 22.87 14.95
CA ASP A 399 -17.26 22.32 13.86
C ASP A 399 -17.59 23.34 12.77
N ASP A 400 -17.79 24.63 13.13
CA ASP A 400 -18.04 25.69 12.15
C ASP A 400 -16.85 25.86 11.19
N GLY A 401 -15.61 25.76 11.67
CA GLY A 401 -14.43 25.84 10.83
C GLY A 401 -14.33 24.69 9.85
N PHE A 402 -14.64 23.46 10.29
CA PHE A 402 -14.72 22.29 9.41
C PHE A 402 -15.80 22.47 8.34
N ASN A 403 -17.02 22.80 8.75
CA ASN A 403 -18.17 22.94 7.87
C ASN A 403 -17.97 24.03 6.82
N GLU A 404 -17.36 25.16 7.16
CA GLU A 404 -17.06 26.23 6.23
C GLU A 404 -16.10 25.77 5.12
N ILE A 405 -15.03 25.07 5.48
CA ILE A 405 -14.03 24.61 4.52
C ILE A 405 -14.63 23.56 3.56
N ILE A 406 -15.34 22.54 4.09
CA ILE A 406 -15.93 21.50 3.24
C ILE A 406 -17.04 22.05 2.35
N ALA A 407 -17.80 23.06 2.79
CA ALA A 407 -18.82 23.72 1.97
C ALA A 407 -18.19 24.44 0.76
N ASP A 408 -17.04 25.11 0.95
CA ASP A 408 -16.28 25.72 -0.15
C ASP A 408 -15.77 24.66 -1.14
N VAL A 409 -15.23 23.56 -0.64
CA VAL A 409 -14.78 22.44 -1.47
C VAL A 409 -15.94 21.86 -2.27
N ASN A 410 -17.06 21.58 -1.65
CA ASN A 410 -18.24 21.06 -2.31
C ASN A 410 -18.78 22.00 -3.41
N LYS A 411 -18.76 23.29 -3.17
CA LYS A 411 -19.15 24.29 -4.16
C LYS A 411 -18.25 24.24 -5.40
N LYS A 412 -16.96 24.20 -5.21
CA LYS A 412 -15.96 24.10 -6.29
C LYS A 412 -16.10 22.78 -7.05
N TRP A 413 -16.24 21.68 -6.31
CA TRP A 413 -16.44 20.35 -6.88
C TRP A 413 -17.70 20.27 -7.72
N ALA A 414 -18.83 20.73 -7.19
CA ALA A 414 -20.12 20.70 -7.88
C ALA A 414 -20.10 21.50 -9.20
N ALA A 415 -19.51 22.69 -9.20
CA ALA A 415 -19.37 23.49 -10.41
C ALA A 415 -18.55 22.79 -11.49
N ALA A 416 -17.43 22.18 -11.10
CA ALA A 416 -16.58 21.41 -12.01
C ALA A 416 -17.24 20.11 -12.49
N ARG A 417 -17.89 19.38 -11.59
CA ARG A 417 -18.64 18.16 -11.91
C ARG A 417 -19.71 18.43 -12.96
N ASP A 418 -20.52 19.47 -12.77
CA ASP A 418 -21.61 19.81 -13.70
C ASP A 418 -21.06 20.20 -15.08
N LYS A 419 -19.89 20.81 -15.13
CA LYS A 419 -19.21 21.13 -16.38
C LYS A 419 -18.65 19.88 -17.08
N VAL A 420 -18.07 18.94 -16.33
CA VAL A 420 -17.39 17.75 -16.87
C VAL A 420 -18.38 16.63 -17.23
N LEU A 421 -19.40 16.42 -16.40
CA LEU A 421 -20.38 15.34 -16.60
C LEU A 421 -21.64 15.76 -17.35
N GLY A 422 -21.91 17.04 -17.46
CA GLY A 422 -23.09 17.62 -18.13
C GLY A 422 -24.30 17.69 -17.23
#